data_cd234da482632f5fe0d2e6cac1d6953a
#
_entry.id   cd234da482632f5fe0d2e6cac1d6953a
#
_cell.length_a   1.000
_cell.length_b   1.000
_cell.length_c   1.000
_cell.angle_alpha   90.00
_cell.angle_beta   90.00
_cell.angle_gamma   90.00
#
_symmetry.space_group_name_H-M   'P 1'
#
loop_
_entity.id
_entity.type
_entity.pdbx_description
1 polymer ?
#
loop_
_entity_poly.entity_id
_entity_poly.type
_entity_poly.pdbx_seq_one_letter_code
_entity_poly.pdbx_strand_id
1 'polypeptide(L)'
;RNLGLVLQESRLLFDRNVYDNVMLPLVITGHPAADAAKRVAAALERVGLDGRGKELPAGLSGGEQQRVAIARAIVNRPSILIADEPTAHLDPAYAADIAALFRSFNDAGVTVLVSTHDASLFAASRPRRLVLAKGLLVEDSRPAGRPAQEEFV
;
A
#
# COMPACT_ATOMS: atom_id res chain seq x y z
N ARG A 1 5.13 -12.30 -6.92
CA ARG A 1 3.66 -12.45 -6.86
C ARG A 1 3.10 -12.20 -5.46
N ASN A 2 3.88 -12.37 -4.39
CA ASN A 2 3.41 -12.25 -3.00
C ASN A 2 3.72 -10.89 -2.37
N LEU A 3 4.34 -9.97 -3.12
CA LEU A 3 4.78 -8.67 -2.64
C LEU A 3 4.05 -7.55 -3.39
N GLY A 4 3.45 -6.61 -2.64
CA GLY A 4 2.98 -5.32 -3.13
C GLY A 4 3.94 -4.23 -2.68
N LEU A 5 4.21 -3.26 -3.55
CA LEU A 5 5.11 -2.15 -3.26
C LEU A 5 4.41 -0.83 -3.55
N VAL A 6 4.41 0.06 -2.56
CA VAL A 6 3.95 1.45 -2.67
C VAL A 6 5.14 2.35 -2.40
N LEU A 7 5.50 3.17 -3.37
CA LEU A 7 6.62 4.11 -3.27
C LEU A 7 6.13 5.50 -2.87
N GLN A 8 7.00 6.30 -2.30
CA GLN A 8 6.75 7.69 -1.92
C GLN A 8 6.20 8.51 -3.11
N GLU A 9 6.84 8.38 -4.27
CA GLU A 9 6.28 8.85 -5.53
C GLU A 9 5.39 7.75 -6.11
N SER A 10 4.13 8.05 -6.40
CA SER A 10 3.15 7.05 -6.87
C SER A 10 3.56 6.34 -8.17
N ARG A 11 4.47 6.97 -8.96
CA ARG A 11 4.99 6.47 -10.26
C ARG A 11 3.89 5.89 -11.14
N LEU A 12 2.80 6.63 -11.27
CA LEU A 12 1.71 6.28 -12.16
C LEU A 12 2.11 6.53 -13.62
N LEU A 13 1.53 5.74 -14.51
CA LEU A 13 1.62 5.95 -15.94
C LEU A 13 0.59 7.02 -16.32
N PHE A 14 1.05 8.24 -16.61
CA PHE A 14 0.20 9.40 -16.88
C PHE A 14 -0.43 9.38 -18.29
N ASP A 15 0.08 8.55 -19.19
CA ASP A 15 -0.47 8.24 -20.49
C ASP A 15 -1.57 7.17 -20.46
N ARG A 16 -1.87 6.62 -19.28
CA ARG A 16 -2.85 5.57 -19.06
C ARG A 16 -3.85 5.98 -18.00
N ASN A 17 -5.10 5.51 -18.15
CA ASN A 17 -6.14 5.78 -17.16
C ASN A 17 -5.89 4.99 -15.85
N VAL A 18 -6.72 5.26 -14.84
CA VAL A 18 -6.65 4.60 -13.52
C VAL A 18 -6.79 3.09 -13.63
N TYR A 19 -7.76 2.62 -14.43
CA TYR A 19 -7.99 1.19 -14.63
C TYR A 19 -6.76 0.48 -15.20
N ASP A 20 -6.15 1.05 -16.24
CA ASP A 20 -4.97 0.47 -16.90
C ASP A 20 -3.74 0.49 -15.99
N ASN A 21 -3.58 1.54 -15.16
CA ASN A 21 -2.54 1.57 -14.13
C ASN A 21 -2.66 0.41 -13.13
N VAL A 22 -3.88 0.12 -12.67
CA VAL A 22 -4.13 -0.97 -11.71
C VAL A 22 -4.09 -2.34 -12.40
N MET A 23 -4.48 -2.42 -13.67
CA MET A 23 -4.46 -3.64 -14.47
C MET A 23 -3.04 -4.15 -14.75
N LEU A 24 -2.07 -3.27 -14.86
CA LEU A 24 -0.72 -3.56 -15.33
C LEU A 24 -0.05 -4.76 -14.63
N PRO A 25 -0.04 -4.90 -13.29
CA PRO A 25 0.55 -6.05 -12.63
C PRO A 25 -0.12 -7.39 -13.01
N LEU A 26 -1.42 -7.37 -13.29
CA LEU A 26 -2.17 -8.58 -13.67
C LEU A 26 -1.81 -9.02 -15.09
N VAL A 27 -1.62 -8.07 -16.01
CA VAL A 27 -1.16 -8.34 -17.38
C VAL A 27 0.24 -8.97 -17.33
N ILE A 28 1.16 -8.37 -16.56
CA ILE A 28 2.55 -8.88 -16.42
C ILE A 28 2.56 -10.29 -15.82
N THR A 29 1.63 -10.61 -14.92
CA THR A 29 1.56 -11.93 -14.29
C THR A 29 0.71 -12.94 -15.03
N GLY A 30 0.16 -12.56 -16.19
CA GLY A 30 -0.58 -13.45 -17.10
C GLY A 30 -1.96 -13.87 -16.60
N HIS A 31 -2.66 -13.01 -15.88
CA HIS A 31 -4.03 -13.30 -15.45
C HIS A 31 -5.00 -13.26 -16.64
N PRO A 32 -5.98 -14.18 -16.71
CA PRO A 32 -7.05 -14.10 -17.70
C PRO A 32 -7.82 -12.78 -17.60
N ALA A 33 -8.15 -12.18 -18.74
CA ALA A 33 -8.74 -10.83 -18.79
C ALA A 33 -10.02 -10.69 -17.96
N ALA A 34 -10.89 -11.70 -17.94
CA ALA A 34 -12.12 -11.67 -17.17
C ALA A 34 -11.88 -11.69 -15.65
N ASP A 35 -10.87 -12.43 -15.16
CA ASP A 35 -10.47 -12.43 -13.75
C ASP A 35 -9.76 -11.13 -13.38
N ALA A 36 -8.88 -10.66 -14.26
CA ALA A 36 -8.16 -9.39 -14.08
C ALA A 36 -9.13 -8.21 -13.94
N ALA A 37 -10.16 -8.12 -14.76
CA ALA A 37 -11.17 -7.07 -14.68
C ALA A 37 -11.88 -7.04 -13.30
N LYS A 38 -12.26 -8.22 -12.79
CA LYS A 38 -12.88 -8.34 -11.46
C LYS A 38 -11.93 -7.91 -10.33
N ARG A 39 -10.65 -8.27 -10.44
CA ARG A 39 -9.63 -7.89 -9.45
C ARG A 39 -9.37 -6.39 -9.46
N VAL A 40 -9.32 -5.76 -10.62
CA VAL A 40 -9.17 -4.30 -10.73
C VAL A 40 -10.36 -3.58 -10.09
N ALA A 41 -11.59 -4.00 -10.41
CA ALA A 41 -12.79 -3.42 -9.80
C ALA A 41 -12.75 -3.51 -8.28
N ALA A 42 -12.46 -4.70 -7.72
CA ALA A 42 -12.36 -4.91 -6.28
C ALA A 42 -11.20 -4.10 -5.65
N ALA A 43 -10.07 -3.93 -6.35
CA ALA A 43 -8.96 -3.12 -5.84
C ALA A 43 -9.31 -1.64 -5.81
N LEU A 44 -10.00 -1.12 -6.83
CA LEU A 44 -10.46 0.28 -6.87
C LEU A 44 -11.52 0.55 -5.80
N GLU A 45 -12.49 -0.33 -5.63
CA GLU A 45 -13.48 -0.26 -4.56
C GLU A 45 -12.79 -0.22 -3.17
N ARG A 46 -11.80 -1.09 -2.96
CA ARG A 46 -11.08 -1.18 -1.67
C ARG A 46 -10.36 0.10 -1.28
N VAL A 47 -9.94 0.91 -2.26
CA VAL A 47 -9.28 2.19 -2.02
C VAL A 47 -10.24 3.39 -2.16
N GLY A 48 -11.54 3.17 -2.36
CA GLY A 48 -12.55 4.22 -2.50
C GLY A 48 -12.47 4.99 -3.82
N LEU A 49 -12.09 4.31 -4.91
CA LEU A 49 -12.02 4.84 -6.26
C LEU A 49 -12.93 4.08 -7.26
N ASP A 50 -13.99 3.45 -6.77
CA ASP A 50 -15.01 2.81 -7.62
C ASP A 50 -15.61 3.85 -8.59
N GLY A 51 -15.84 3.43 -9.82
CA GLY A 51 -16.33 4.32 -10.88
C GLY A 51 -15.30 5.27 -11.50
N ARG A 52 -14.10 5.46 -10.90
CA ARG A 52 -13.06 6.39 -11.35
C ARG A 52 -12.06 5.78 -12.36
N GLY A 53 -12.28 4.54 -12.79
CA GLY A 53 -11.34 3.79 -13.64
C GLY A 53 -10.98 4.44 -14.98
N LYS A 54 -11.87 5.26 -15.55
CA LYS A 54 -11.64 5.92 -16.86
C LYS A 54 -10.86 7.24 -16.77
N GLU A 55 -10.66 7.76 -15.58
CA GLU A 55 -9.94 9.03 -15.38
C GLU A 55 -8.44 8.88 -15.61
N LEU A 56 -7.81 9.96 -16.02
CA LEU A 56 -6.35 10.03 -16.11
C LEU A 56 -5.77 10.47 -14.77
N PRO A 57 -4.58 9.98 -14.37
CA PRO A 57 -3.92 10.40 -13.13
C PRO A 57 -3.74 11.91 -12.99
N ALA A 58 -3.56 12.63 -14.11
CA ALA A 58 -3.41 14.08 -14.11
C ALA A 58 -4.65 14.85 -13.59
N GLY A 59 -5.83 14.23 -13.64
CA GLY A 59 -7.08 14.79 -13.12
C GLY A 59 -7.35 14.48 -11.65
N LEU A 60 -6.49 13.68 -11.01
CA LEU A 60 -6.65 13.24 -9.62
C LEU A 60 -5.83 14.12 -8.66
N SER A 61 -6.35 14.33 -7.44
CA SER A 61 -5.57 14.89 -6.33
C SER A 61 -4.40 13.97 -5.94
N GLY A 62 -3.39 14.50 -5.23
CA GLY A 62 -2.25 13.72 -4.77
C GLY A 62 -2.67 12.51 -3.91
N GLY A 63 -3.66 12.68 -3.03
CA GLY A 63 -4.21 11.59 -2.22
C GLY A 63 -4.92 10.52 -3.06
N GLU A 64 -5.65 10.90 -4.11
CA GLU A 64 -6.28 9.97 -5.05
C GLU A 64 -5.23 9.23 -5.89
N GLN A 65 -4.18 9.91 -6.36
CA GLN A 65 -3.05 9.28 -7.04
C GLN A 65 -2.38 8.23 -6.15
N GLN A 66 -2.20 8.54 -4.86
CA GLN A 66 -1.66 7.58 -3.89
C GLN A 66 -2.59 6.37 -3.71
N ARG A 67 -3.91 6.56 -3.68
CA ARG A 67 -4.89 5.46 -3.64
C ARG A 67 -4.79 4.59 -4.90
N VAL A 68 -4.57 5.15 -6.09
CA VAL A 68 -4.33 4.38 -7.32
C VAL A 68 -3.06 3.54 -7.20
N ALA A 69 -1.96 4.11 -6.67
CA ALA A 69 -0.72 3.38 -6.45
C ALA A 69 -0.91 2.21 -5.46
N ILE A 70 -1.68 2.42 -4.40
CA ILE A 70 -2.04 1.37 -3.44
C ILE A 70 -2.90 0.28 -4.12
N ALA A 71 -3.93 0.66 -4.90
CA ALA A 71 -4.76 -0.30 -5.64
C ALA A 71 -3.90 -1.17 -6.56
N ARG A 72 -2.95 -0.57 -7.29
CA ARG A 72 -1.98 -1.27 -8.14
C ARG A 72 -1.11 -2.25 -7.35
N ALA A 73 -0.71 -1.88 -6.13
CA ALA A 73 0.11 -2.74 -5.29
C ALA A 73 -0.64 -3.96 -4.74
N ILE A 74 -1.96 -3.81 -4.45
CA ILE A 74 -2.77 -4.87 -3.83
C ILE A 74 -3.54 -5.74 -4.81
N VAL A 75 -3.62 -5.36 -6.11
CA VAL A 75 -4.45 -6.04 -7.12
C VAL A 75 -4.11 -7.53 -7.30
N ASN A 76 -2.85 -7.91 -7.09
CA ASN A 76 -2.39 -9.31 -7.09
C ASN A 76 -2.65 -10.05 -5.78
N ARG A 77 -3.30 -9.42 -4.78
CA ARG A 77 -3.55 -9.96 -3.43
C ARG A 77 -2.25 -10.44 -2.78
N PRO A 78 -1.27 -9.55 -2.57
CA PRO A 78 -0.01 -9.92 -1.96
C PRO A 78 -0.19 -10.32 -0.50
N SER A 79 0.66 -11.22 -0.01
CA SER A 79 0.74 -11.53 1.43
C SER A 79 1.57 -10.51 2.22
N ILE A 80 2.41 -9.73 1.52
CA ILE A 80 3.27 -8.68 2.10
C ILE A 80 3.06 -7.40 1.31
N LEU A 81 2.82 -6.29 2.00
CA LEU A 81 2.73 -4.95 1.44
C LEU A 81 3.80 -4.08 2.07
N ILE A 82 4.70 -3.56 1.25
CA ILE A 82 5.74 -2.61 1.66
C ILE A 82 5.36 -1.23 1.15
N ALA A 83 5.41 -0.24 2.01
CA ALA A 83 5.13 1.15 1.68
C ALA A 83 6.25 2.06 2.18
N ASP A 84 6.79 2.86 1.27
CA ASP A 84 7.83 3.84 1.55
C ASP A 84 7.21 5.23 1.57
N GLU A 85 7.20 5.88 2.75
CA GLU A 85 6.62 7.20 3.02
C GLU A 85 5.22 7.40 2.38
N PRO A 86 4.25 6.48 2.57
CA PRO A 86 3.01 6.47 1.80
C PRO A 86 2.08 7.65 2.11
N THR A 87 2.37 8.43 3.15
CA THR A 87 1.60 9.61 3.59
C THR A 87 2.35 10.92 3.40
N ALA A 88 3.57 10.87 2.84
CA ALA A 88 4.36 12.06 2.58
C ALA A 88 3.63 13.01 1.60
N HIS A 89 3.73 14.31 1.85
CA HIS A 89 3.14 15.38 1.02
C HIS A 89 1.60 15.36 0.93
N LEU A 90 0.92 14.56 1.75
CA LEU A 90 -0.54 14.58 1.89
C LEU A 90 -0.94 15.51 3.03
N ASP A 91 -2.10 16.15 2.90
CA ASP A 91 -2.67 16.86 4.03
C ASP A 91 -3.08 15.87 5.16
N PRO A 92 -3.21 16.35 6.40
CA PRO A 92 -3.43 15.47 7.56
C PRO A 92 -4.66 14.55 7.45
N ALA A 93 -5.74 15.00 6.80
CA ALA A 93 -6.96 14.22 6.67
C ALA A 93 -6.73 13.03 5.72
N TYR A 94 -6.14 13.31 4.53
CA TYR A 94 -5.79 12.24 3.59
C TYR A 94 -4.71 11.30 4.13
N ALA A 95 -3.73 11.81 4.88
CA ALA A 95 -2.71 10.98 5.53
C ALA A 95 -3.34 9.99 6.52
N ALA A 96 -4.31 10.45 7.34
CA ALA A 96 -5.04 9.60 8.27
C ALA A 96 -5.86 8.52 7.54
N ASP A 97 -6.51 8.85 6.43
CA ASP A 97 -7.26 7.92 5.60
C ASP A 97 -6.36 6.83 5.00
N ILE A 98 -5.19 7.22 4.48
CA ILE A 98 -4.20 6.26 3.95
C ILE A 98 -3.69 5.34 5.07
N ALA A 99 -3.39 5.87 6.25
CA ALA A 99 -2.98 5.06 7.40
C ALA A 99 -4.09 4.07 7.82
N ALA A 100 -5.36 4.49 7.82
CA ALA A 100 -6.50 3.63 8.09
C ALA A 100 -6.64 2.51 7.03
N LEU A 101 -6.37 2.83 5.77
CA LEU A 101 -6.39 1.84 4.68
C LEU A 101 -5.32 0.76 4.87
N PHE A 102 -4.07 1.13 5.20
CA PHE A 102 -3.01 0.16 5.52
C PHE A 102 -3.37 -0.72 6.72
N ARG A 103 -4.00 -0.15 7.74
CA ARG A 103 -4.50 -0.88 8.89
C ARG A 103 -5.52 -1.94 8.47
N SER A 104 -6.48 -1.57 7.62
CA SER A 104 -7.50 -2.50 7.12
C SER A 104 -6.91 -3.69 6.34
N PHE A 105 -5.77 -3.50 5.66
CA PHE A 105 -5.07 -4.61 5.01
C PHE A 105 -4.40 -5.52 6.03
N ASN A 106 -3.81 -4.96 7.08
CA ASN A 106 -3.22 -5.76 8.15
C ASN A 106 -4.27 -6.56 8.91
N ASP A 107 -5.42 -5.97 9.22
CA ASP A 107 -6.56 -6.65 9.85
C ASP A 107 -7.09 -7.80 8.98
N ALA A 108 -6.98 -7.67 7.65
CA ALA A 108 -7.31 -8.72 6.68
C ALA A 108 -6.21 -9.80 6.52
N GLY A 109 -5.14 -9.75 7.34
CA GLY A 109 -4.07 -10.75 7.37
C GLY A 109 -2.88 -10.47 6.46
N VAL A 110 -2.80 -9.31 5.81
CA VAL A 110 -1.63 -8.90 5.03
C VAL A 110 -0.53 -8.43 5.98
N THR A 111 0.69 -8.91 5.80
CA THR A 111 1.84 -8.33 6.50
C THR A 111 2.15 -6.96 5.90
N VAL A 112 2.08 -5.91 6.72
CA VAL A 112 2.30 -4.53 6.28
C VAL A 112 3.59 -3.99 6.90
N LEU A 113 4.50 -3.51 6.05
CA LEU A 113 5.73 -2.82 6.44
C LEU A 113 5.67 -1.39 5.90
N VAL A 114 5.74 -0.40 6.79
CA VAL A 114 5.71 1.03 6.41
C VAL A 114 6.99 1.68 6.90
N SER A 115 7.73 2.34 6.00
CA SER A 115 8.72 3.35 6.40
C SER A 115 8.03 4.70 6.49
N THR A 116 8.26 5.43 7.58
CA THR A 116 7.69 6.78 7.77
C THR A 116 8.47 7.57 8.80
N HIS A 117 8.52 8.87 8.64
CA HIS A 117 9.00 9.81 9.65
C HIS A 117 7.87 10.26 10.61
N ASP A 118 6.60 9.98 10.28
CA ASP A 118 5.44 10.25 11.16
C ASP A 118 4.79 8.92 11.61
N ALA A 119 5.39 8.31 12.63
CA ALA A 119 4.86 7.08 13.23
C ALA A 119 3.53 7.29 13.98
N SER A 120 3.13 8.53 14.27
CA SER A 120 1.90 8.82 15.03
C SER A 120 0.65 8.40 14.28
N LEU A 121 0.65 8.50 12.96
CA LEU A 121 -0.44 8.06 12.07
C LEU A 121 -0.80 6.56 12.22
N PHE A 122 0.18 5.75 12.62
CA PHE A 122 0.02 4.30 12.76
C PHE A 122 -0.08 3.85 14.23
N ALA A 123 0.03 4.76 15.20
CA ALA A 123 0.09 4.44 16.63
C ALA A 123 -1.15 3.65 17.13
N ALA A 124 -2.33 3.90 16.59
CA ALA A 124 -3.57 3.21 16.97
C ALA A 124 -3.53 1.69 16.70
N SER A 125 -2.73 1.23 15.74
CA SER A 125 -2.53 -0.19 15.40
C SER A 125 -1.56 -0.89 16.36
N ARG A 126 -0.87 -0.16 17.24
CA ARG A 126 0.23 -0.66 18.09
C ARG A 126 1.23 -1.52 17.29
N PRO A 127 1.77 -1.00 16.18
CA PRO A 127 2.65 -1.78 15.33
C PRO A 127 3.98 -2.08 16.05
N ARG A 128 4.67 -3.15 15.62
CA ARG A 128 6.08 -3.28 15.93
C ARG A 128 6.84 -2.12 15.28
N ARG A 129 7.57 -1.36 16.06
CA ARG A 129 8.35 -0.21 15.59
C ARG A 129 9.84 -0.56 15.59
N LEU A 130 10.46 -0.33 14.45
CA LEU A 130 11.90 -0.44 14.27
C LEU A 130 12.45 0.96 13.99
N VAL A 131 13.36 1.45 14.83
CA VAL A 131 13.99 2.75 14.63
C VAL A 131 15.38 2.56 14.09
N LEU A 132 15.63 3.16 12.92
CA LEU A 132 16.92 3.14 12.25
C LEU A 132 17.60 4.50 12.40
N ALA A 133 18.86 4.52 12.81
CA ALA A 133 19.69 5.71 12.85
C ALA A 133 21.09 5.40 12.30
N LYS A 134 21.56 6.20 11.35
CA LYS A 134 22.89 6.04 10.69
C LYS A 134 23.13 4.62 10.17
N GLY A 135 22.09 3.98 9.60
CA GLY A 135 22.19 2.62 9.06
C GLY A 135 22.15 1.50 10.11
N LEU A 136 21.96 1.80 11.39
CA LEU A 136 21.88 0.83 12.48
C LEU A 136 20.45 0.79 13.06
N LEU A 137 20.01 -0.40 13.47
CA LEU A 137 18.78 -0.57 14.24
C LEU A 137 19.07 -0.15 15.69
N VAL A 138 18.43 0.93 16.14
CA VAL A 138 18.64 1.49 17.49
C VAL A 138 17.50 1.20 18.46
N GLU A 139 16.30 0.86 17.96
CA GLU A 139 15.16 0.47 18.78
C GLU A 139 14.31 -0.59 18.05
N ASP A 140 13.82 -1.58 18.78
CA ASP A 140 12.85 -2.59 18.33
C ASP A 140 11.78 -2.76 19.42
N SER A 141 10.61 -2.19 19.20
CA SER A 141 9.48 -2.32 20.10
C SER A 141 8.71 -3.62 19.86
N ARG A 142 9.30 -4.78 20.20
CA ARG A 142 8.56 -6.04 20.09
C ARG A 142 7.33 -6.01 21.01
N PRO A 143 6.13 -6.36 20.51
CA PRO A 143 4.99 -6.57 21.39
C PRO A 143 5.35 -7.67 22.40
N ALA A 144 5.19 -7.41 23.69
CA ALA A 144 5.36 -8.41 24.71
C ALA A 144 4.45 -9.61 24.39
N GLY A 145 5.03 -10.80 24.10
CA GLY A 145 4.27 -12.04 23.96
C GLY A 145 4.37 -12.81 22.66
N ARG A 146 5.12 -12.35 21.65
CA ARG A 146 5.42 -13.24 20.51
C ARG A 146 6.81 -13.85 20.70
N PRO A 147 6.94 -15.20 20.82
CA PRO A 147 8.25 -15.83 20.83
C PRO A 147 9.02 -15.48 19.56
N ALA A 148 10.33 -15.30 19.69
CA ALA A 148 11.21 -15.19 18.56
C ALA A 148 10.98 -16.42 17.68
N GLN A 149 10.49 -16.24 16.45
CA GLN A 149 10.62 -17.29 15.45
C GLN A 149 12.11 -17.37 15.14
N GLU A 150 12.65 -18.56 15.35
CA GLU A 150 14.06 -18.87 15.16
C GLU A 150 14.54 -18.42 13.80
N GLU A 151 15.74 -17.85 13.78
CA GLU A 151 16.47 -17.42 12.60
C GLU A 151 16.52 -18.56 11.58
N PHE A 152 16.03 -18.29 10.38
CA PHE A 152 16.36 -19.15 9.25
C PHE A 152 17.85 -18.91 8.93
N VAL A 153 18.68 -19.91 9.25
CA VAL A 153 20.04 -20.09 8.76
C VAL A 153 20.00 -20.42 7.26
#